data_eceaabc8f328e06119f7c5e047a56088
#
_entry.id   eceaabc8f328e06119f7c5e047a56088
#
_cell.length_a   1.000
_cell.length_b   1.000
_cell.length_c   1.000
_cell.angle_alpha   90.00
_cell.angle_beta   90.00
_cell.angle_gamma   90.00
#
_symmetry.space_group_name_H-M   'P 1'
#
loop_
_entity.id
_entity.type
_entity.pdbx_description
1 polymer ?
#
loop_
_entity_poly.entity_id
_entity_poly.type
_entity_poly.pdbx_seq_one_letter_code
_entity_poly.pdbx_strand_id
1 'polypeptide(L)'
;MKRTLFFQILLMAAFFGTAFAIAPPTGLVLFSGDKSVILHWNPNNETNLSGYKVYRSLTSGGPFVAQNSSVLTSPGFCDLSGGVVNGQTNFYQVTALTTTAQESLPSTMLSAVPHLFADDNEFLDYVQQANFDYFWYAANPANGLVPDRSATGSACSIAAGGFGLTAIGIGIDHGWISRTQGVARVLTTLTTFLQGPEGTNTSGTIGYKGWFYHFLDMNTAVRAPNSELSSIDTTLLLSGILYSKQYFNSTNGDETSIRTMADAIFNRVDWNWMAQGTNAVSMGWFPPGNFIAGNWIGYDEGMILYLLGLGIATNPLPASAWSYWTNGYTWATYYGESFVPFPPLFGHEYSHCWVDFRHVADSYMNSHSSTYFENSRRAALANRAYCIANPLNRVGYSSNVWGLTACDGPTGYTAHGAPPALNDDGTIAPTAPGGAMAFTPEYSLPTLQYFYSHYRRNIWTAFGFRDAFNLSAQWYDTDELGIDQGPIVIMIENYRTQRPWQLFMQNAEVQRGLQQAGFVSLPFMALQIQALPAQNAFSVAWNASAGRAYQVEYSPDLITWFASPNGEVIATGPTAGWTDSGPPATTAIPFAVPQRFYRVFQFGSP
;
A
#
# COMPACT_ATOMS: atom_id res chain seq x y z
N MET A 1 -55.83 -78.67 11.58
CA MET A 1 -55.72 -77.22 11.78
C MET A 1 -54.22 -76.87 11.96
N LYS A 2 -53.54 -76.39 10.92
CA LYS A 2 -52.15 -75.94 10.99
C LYS A 2 -52.20 -74.42 11.02
N ARG A 3 -51.67 -73.76 12.07
CA ARG A 3 -51.50 -72.34 12.16
C ARG A 3 -50.12 -72.02 11.65
N THR A 4 -50.07 -71.24 10.57
CA THR A 4 -48.84 -70.67 10.00
C THR A 4 -48.54 -69.31 10.65
N LEU A 5 -47.39 -69.18 11.32
CA LEU A 5 -46.89 -67.91 11.92
C LEU A 5 -46.16 -67.16 10.84
N PHE A 6 -46.60 -65.94 10.49
CA PHE A 6 -45.90 -65.00 9.64
C PHE A 6 -45.00 -64.17 10.54
N PHE A 7 -43.66 -64.27 10.33
CA PHE A 7 -42.68 -63.36 10.88
C PHE A 7 -42.46 -62.18 9.91
N GLN A 8 -42.90 -60.98 10.27
CA GLN A 8 -42.53 -59.78 9.57
C GLN A 8 -41.17 -59.32 10.07
N ILE A 9 -40.13 -59.37 9.17
CA ILE A 9 -38.81 -58.76 9.39
C ILE A 9 -38.93 -57.29 8.99
N LEU A 10 -38.90 -56.38 9.98
CA LEU A 10 -38.81 -54.95 9.78
C LEU A 10 -37.36 -54.60 9.44
N LEU A 11 -37.08 -54.34 8.15
CA LEU A 11 -35.75 -53.83 7.69
C LEU A 11 -35.70 -52.35 8.03
N MET A 12 -35.04 -51.96 9.13
CA MET A 12 -34.64 -50.57 9.39
C MET A 12 -33.47 -50.23 8.44
N ALA A 13 -33.77 -49.52 7.36
CA ALA A 13 -32.75 -48.85 6.57
C ALA A 13 -32.19 -47.66 7.37
N ALA A 14 -31.03 -47.86 7.99
CA ALA A 14 -30.25 -46.75 8.55
C ALA A 14 -29.74 -45.89 7.37
N PHE A 15 -30.36 -44.76 7.14
CA PHE A 15 -29.79 -43.71 6.32
C PHE A 15 -28.53 -43.19 7.06
N PHE A 16 -27.40 -43.75 6.78
CA PHE A 16 -26.11 -43.07 7.02
C PHE A 16 -26.09 -41.86 6.08
N GLY A 17 -26.47 -40.69 6.59
CA GLY A 17 -26.14 -39.46 5.93
C GLY A 17 -24.63 -39.45 5.76
N THR A 18 -24.14 -39.50 4.53
CA THR A 18 -22.75 -39.23 4.22
C THR A 18 -22.48 -37.81 4.66
N ALA A 19 -21.92 -37.65 5.86
CA ALA A 19 -21.28 -36.37 6.23
C ALA A 19 -20.21 -36.12 5.16
N PHE A 20 -20.43 -35.15 4.30
CA PHE A 20 -19.42 -34.75 3.33
C PHE A 20 -18.18 -34.35 4.11
N ALA A 21 -17.12 -35.13 3.99
CA ALA A 21 -15.84 -34.83 4.59
C ALA A 21 -15.34 -33.53 3.97
N ILE A 22 -14.98 -32.53 4.79
CA ILE A 22 -14.38 -31.28 4.30
C ILE A 22 -13.07 -31.62 3.58
N ALA A 23 -12.80 -30.95 2.44
CA ALA A 23 -11.60 -31.18 1.67
C ALA A 23 -10.35 -30.64 2.41
N PRO A 24 -9.18 -31.28 2.24
CA PRO A 24 -7.93 -30.70 2.74
C PRO A 24 -7.60 -29.39 2.00
N PRO A 25 -7.00 -28.40 2.70
CA PRO A 25 -6.54 -27.18 2.06
C PRO A 25 -5.53 -27.47 0.94
N THR A 26 -5.62 -26.70 -0.15
CA THR A 26 -4.73 -26.83 -1.32
C THR A 26 -3.90 -25.58 -1.53
N GLY A 27 -2.85 -25.65 -2.38
CA GLY A 27 -2.06 -24.49 -2.73
C GLY A 27 -1.28 -23.91 -1.54
N LEU A 28 -0.86 -24.75 -0.57
CA LEU A 28 -0.02 -24.29 0.53
C LEU A 28 1.28 -23.71 -0.03
N VAL A 29 1.64 -22.50 0.40
CA VAL A 29 2.91 -21.82 0.13
C VAL A 29 3.51 -21.35 1.45
N LEU A 30 4.86 -21.29 1.49
CA LEU A 30 5.63 -20.84 2.65
C LEU A 30 6.69 -19.86 2.22
N PHE A 31 6.95 -18.83 3.03
CA PHE A 31 8.18 -18.05 2.95
C PHE A 31 8.69 -17.70 4.34
N SER A 32 10.01 -17.56 4.44
CA SER A 32 10.72 -17.45 5.72
C SER A 32 11.30 -16.06 5.92
N GLY A 33 11.30 -15.61 7.17
CA GLY A 33 12.03 -14.44 7.61
C GLY A 33 12.87 -14.73 8.87
N ASP A 34 13.38 -13.70 9.53
CA ASP A 34 14.10 -13.84 10.78
C ASP A 34 13.19 -14.37 11.90
N LYS A 35 13.41 -15.62 12.28
CA LYS A 35 12.64 -16.37 13.30
C LYS A 35 11.13 -16.34 13.04
N SER A 36 10.75 -16.47 11.79
CA SER A 36 9.35 -16.46 11.34
C SER A 36 9.16 -17.32 10.10
N VAL A 37 7.97 -17.87 9.97
CA VAL A 37 7.49 -18.54 8.75
C VAL A 37 6.07 -18.08 8.50
N ILE A 38 5.81 -17.54 7.31
CA ILE A 38 4.47 -17.20 6.85
C ILE A 38 3.96 -18.32 5.97
N LEU A 39 2.68 -18.66 6.16
CA LEU A 39 1.95 -19.69 5.44
C LEU A 39 0.70 -19.09 4.82
N HIS A 40 0.44 -19.42 3.56
CA HIS A 40 -0.85 -19.18 2.92
C HIS A 40 -1.32 -20.42 2.17
N TRP A 41 -2.64 -20.52 1.96
CA TRP A 41 -3.27 -21.61 1.21
C TRP A 41 -4.53 -21.12 0.52
N ASN A 42 -5.03 -21.89 -0.44
CA ASN A 42 -6.30 -21.58 -1.08
C ASN A 42 -7.46 -21.79 -0.10
N PRO A 43 -8.39 -20.83 0.02
CA PRO A 43 -9.56 -21.01 0.89
C PRO A 43 -10.44 -22.16 0.43
N ASN A 44 -10.97 -22.91 1.38
CA ASN A 44 -12.00 -23.89 1.15
C ASN A 44 -13.36 -23.22 0.86
N ASN A 45 -14.20 -23.85 0.05
CA ASN A 45 -15.48 -23.29 -0.41
C ASN A 45 -16.69 -23.99 0.21
N GLU A 46 -16.50 -24.95 1.11
CA GLU A 46 -17.59 -25.68 1.75
C GLU A 46 -18.37 -24.78 2.71
N THR A 47 -19.69 -24.84 2.63
CA THR A 47 -20.61 -24.01 3.44
C THR A 47 -20.56 -24.31 4.95
N ASN A 48 -20.02 -25.46 5.32
CA ASN A 48 -19.82 -25.89 6.71
C ASN A 48 -18.37 -25.66 7.20
N LEU A 49 -17.55 -24.91 6.48
CA LEU A 49 -16.21 -24.54 6.93
C LEU A 49 -16.31 -23.66 8.18
N SER A 50 -15.56 -24.02 9.24
CA SER A 50 -15.35 -23.20 10.43
C SER A 50 -14.01 -22.44 10.37
N GLY A 51 -13.00 -23.04 9.73
CA GLY A 51 -11.67 -22.45 9.57
C GLY A 51 -10.57 -23.51 9.55
N TYR A 52 -9.37 -23.17 10.03
CA TYR A 52 -8.16 -23.94 9.80
C TYR A 52 -7.33 -24.16 11.08
N LYS A 53 -6.55 -25.26 11.06
CA LYS A 53 -5.46 -25.53 12.00
C LYS A 53 -4.16 -25.72 11.25
N VAL A 54 -3.10 -25.13 11.78
CA VAL A 54 -1.72 -25.27 11.29
C VAL A 54 -0.94 -26.17 12.21
N TYR A 55 -0.22 -27.11 11.64
CA TYR A 55 0.62 -28.07 12.36
C TYR A 55 2.06 -27.92 11.94
N ARG A 56 2.97 -28.01 12.91
CA ARG A 56 4.43 -27.98 12.70
C ARG A 56 5.10 -29.21 13.29
N SER A 57 6.17 -29.65 12.61
CA SER A 57 7.14 -30.64 13.10
C SER A 57 8.55 -30.22 12.74
N LEU A 58 9.55 -30.71 13.49
CA LEU A 58 10.97 -30.57 13.16
C LEU A 58 11.49 -31.72 12.28
N THR A 59 10.66 -32.74 12.03
CA THR A 59 10.98 -33.87 11.14
C THR A 59 9.82 -34.11 10.16
N SER A 60 10.14 -34.58 8.96
CA SER A 60 9.13 -34.85 7.92
C SER A 60 8.13 -35.95 8.32
N GLY A 61 8.53 -36.85 9.24
CA GLY A 61 7.67 -37.93 9.76
C GLY A 61 6.83 -37.55 10.99
N GLY A 62 6.92 -36.32 11.47
CA GLY A 62 6.24 -35.91 12.70
C GLY A 62 7.02 -36.25 13.99
N PRO A 63 6.43 -36.10 15.16
CA PRO A 63 5.03 -35.73 15.36
C PRO A 63 4.74 -34.27 14.99
N PHE A 64 3.56 -34.03 14.42
CA PHE A 64 3.05 -32.70 14.09
C PHE A 64 2.25 -32.15 15.26
N VAL A 65 2.54 -30.92 15.67
CA VAL A 65 1.91 -30.22 16.80
C VAL A 65 1.20 -28.97 16.30
N ALA A 66 -0.04 -28.77 16.74
CA ALA A 66 -0.83 -27.58 16.40
C ALA A 66 -0.15 -26.30 16.89
N GLN A 67 -0.09 -25.29 16.05
CA GLN A 67 0.55 -24.00 16.31
C GLN A 67 -0.44 -22.89 16.67
N ASN A 68 -1.71 -23.01 16.28
CA ASN A 68 -2.77 -22.09 16.64
C ASN A 68 -3.70 -22.70 17.70
N SER A 69 -4.00 -21.93 18.74
CA SER A 69 -4.93 -22.34 19.81
C SER A 69 -6.39 -22.11 19.46
N SER A 70 -6.68 -21.09 18.67
CA SER A 70 -8.00 -20.76 18.11
C SER A 70 -8.04 -21.10 16.62
N VAL A 71 -9.24 -21.37 16.11
CA VAL A 71 -9.45 -21.64 14.69
C VAL A 71 -9.14 -20.39 13.87
N LEU A 72 -8.36 -20.53 12.79
CA LEU A 72 -8.07 -19.45 11.86
C LEU A 72 -9.25 -19.31 10.88
N THR A 73 -9.77 -18.10 10.72
CA THR A 73 -10.87 -17.82 9.79
C THR A 73 -10.41 -17.36 8.42
N SER A 74 -9.13 -16.95 8.28
CA SER A 74 -8.48 -16.57 7.03
C SER A 74 -7.45 -17.60 6.60
N PRO A 75 -7.10 -17.70 5.30
CA PRO A 75 -6.14 -18.67 4.76
C PRO A 75 -4.67 -18.18 4.91
N GLY A 76 -4.31 -17.72 6.09
CA GLY A 76 -2.96 -17.23 6.41
C GLY A 76 -2.59 -17.48 7.86
N PHE A 77 -1.31 -17.74 8.11
CA PHE A 77 -0.73 -17.91 9.45
C PHE A 77 0.74 -17.49 9.45
N CYS A 78 1.13 -16.73 10.47
CA CYS A 78 2.53 -16.42 10.73
C CYS A 78 2.99 -17.12 12.00
N ASP A 79 3.93 -18.06 11.86
CA ASP A 79 4.54 -18.75 13.01
C ASP A 79 5.70 -17.91 13.55
N LEU A 80 5.44 -17.22 14.65
CA LEU A 80 6.40 -16.45 15.46
C LEU A 80 6.71 -17.11 16.80
N SER A 81 6.35 -18.40 16.95
CA SER A 81 6.54 -19.12 18.20
C SER A 81 8.04 -19.26 18.55
N GLY A 82 8.34 -19.42 19.83
CA GLY A 82 9.73 -19.59 20.30
C GLY A 82 10.46 -20.83 19.75
N GLY A 83 9.71 -21.74 19.11
CA GLY A 83 10.27 -22.93 18.45
C GLY A 83 10.70 -22.69 17.00
N VAL A 84 10.46 -21.51 16.42
CA VAL A 84 10.96 -21.13 15.09
C VAL A 84 12.34 -20.51 15.26
N VAL A 85 13.38 -21.27 14.87
CA VAL A 85 14.78 -20.90 15.06
C VAL A 85 15.47 -20.81 13.70
N ASN A 86 16.26 -19.75 13.49
CA ASN A 86 17.04 -19.59 12.26
C ASN A 86 17.98 -20.77 12.01
N GLY A 87 18.05 -21.22 10.76
CA GLY A 87 18.85 -22.36 10.34
C GLY A 87 18.19 -23.73 10.60
N GLN A 88 17.03 -23.78 11.26
CA GLN A 88 16.33 -25.03 11.56
C GLN A 88 15.19 -25.28 10.58
N THR A 89 15.17 -26.45 9.95
CA THR A 89 14.06 -26.85 9.09
C THR A 89 12.80 -27.11 9.91
N ASN A 90 11.70 -26.49 9.50
CA ASN A 90 10.36 -26.70 10.05
C ASN A 90 9.45 -27.24 8.94
N PHE A 91 8.66 -28.25 9.24
CA PHE A 91 7.70 -28.89 8.34
C PHE A 91 6.29 -28.48 8.75
N TYR A 92 5.46 -28.08 7.80
CA TYR A 92 4.10 -27.58 8.04
C TYR A 92 3.06 -28.34 7.23
N GLN A 93 1.89 -28.50 7.84
CA GLN A 93 0.66 -29.00 7.24
C GLN A 93 -0.51 -28.17 7.77
N VAL A 94 -1.56 -28.05 6.96
CA VAL A 94 -2.79 -27.33 7.31
C VAL A 94 -3.99 -28.26 7.13
N THR A 95 -4.95 -28.20 8.05
CA THR A 95 -6.22 -28.90 7.95
C THR A 95 -7.38 -27.91 7.99
N ALA A 96 -8.48 -28.25 7.35
CA ALA A 96 -9.75 -27.50 7.44
C ALA A 96 -10.66 -28.13 8.49
N LEU A 97 -11.42 -27.29 9.22
CA LEU A 97 -12.40 -27.73 10.22
C LEU A 97 -13.80 -27.34 9.81
N THR A 98 -14.73 -28.24 10.05
CA THR A 98 -16.17 -27.95 9.93
C THR A 98 -16.72 -27.23 11.18
N THR A 99 -17.91 -26.65 11.06
CA THR A 99 -18.69 -26.10 12.18
C THR A 99 -19.04 -27.11 13.25
N THR A 100 -18.93 -28.43 12.95
CA THR A 100 -19.09 -29.54 13.91
C THR A 100 -17.75 -30.08 14.42
N ALA A 101 -16.65 -29.31 14.22
CA ALA A 101 -15.29 -29.65 14.63
C ALA A 101 -14.72 -30.93 14.01
N GLN A 102 -15.23 -31.38 12.88
CA GLN A 102 -14.59 -32.44 12.09
C GLN A 102 -13.43 -31.86 11.32
N GLU A 103 -12.30 -32.55 11.34
CA GLU A 103 -11.05 -32.12 10.71
C GLU A 103 -10.82 -32.88 9.40
N SER A 104 -10.35 -32.17 8.38
CA SER A 104 -9.95 -32.76 7.10
C SER A 104 -8.68 -33.59 7.21
N LEU A 105 -8.34 -34.34 6.17
CA LEU A 105 -6.97 -34.77 5.98
C LEU A 105 -6.05 -33.53 5.85
N PRO A 106 -4.76 -33.65 6.20
CA PRO A 106 -3.82 -32.54 6.05
C PRO A 106 -3.54 -32.19 4.58
N SER A 107 -3.18 -30.94 4.35
CA SER A 107 -2.64 -30.46 3.08
C SER A 107 -1.35 -31.20 2.69
N THR A 108 -0.85 -30.97 1.48
CA THR A 108 0.54 -31.29 1.14
C THR A 108 1.48 -30.65 2.17
N MET A 109 2.45 -31.45 2.65
CA MET A 109 3.47 -30.96 3.57
C MET A 109 4.52 -30.15 2.81
N LEU A 110 4.86 -28.98 3.35
CA LEU A 110 6.00 -28.18 2.90
C LEU A 110 6.97 -27.92 4.05
N SER A 111 8.19 -27.50 3.72
CA SER A 111 9.19 -27.13 4.71
C SER A 111 9.77 -25.74 4.45
N ALA A 112 10.16 -25.08 5.54
CA ALA A 112 10.79 -23.77 5.51
C ALA A 112 11.96 -23.72 6.51
N VAL A 113 12.97 -22.92 6.20
CA VAL A 113 14.13 -22.66 7.05
C VAL A 113 14.20 -21.16 7.33
N PRO A 114 13.78 -20.71 8.50
CA PRO A 114 13.94 -19.32 8.92
C PRO A 114 15.42 -18.92 8.93
N HIS A 115 15.71 -17.67 8.60
CA HIS A 115 17.07 -17.15 8.55
C HIS A 115 17.11 -15.65 8.82
N LEU A 116 18.28 -15.14 9.17
CA LEU A 116 18.50 -13.70 9.24
C LEU A 116 18.44 -13.12 7.82
N PHE A 117 17.80 -11.98 7.65
CA PHE A 117 17.83 -11.29 6.37
C PHE A 117 19.27 -10.97 5.97
N ALA A 118 19.64 -11.28 4.73
CA ALA A 118 21.00 -11.09 4.24
C ALA A 118 21.32 -9.60 4.07
N ASP A 119 20.33 -8.82 3.67
CA ASP A 119 20.43 -7.37 3.45
C ASP A 119 19.04 -6.68 3.55
N ASP A 120 19.05 -5.37 3.33
CA ASP A 120 17.85 -4.54 3.36
C ASP A 120 16.84 -4.91 2.25
N ASN A 121 17.31 -5.37 1.09
CA ASN A 121 16.43 -5.77 -0.01
C ASN A 121 15.64 -7.02 0.34
N GLU A 122 16.26 -8.01 0.96
CA GLU A 122 15.56 -9.22 1.41
C GLU A 122 14.53 -8.90 2.49
N PHE A 123 14.85 -7.99 3.42
CA PHE A 123 13.87 -7.52 4.40
C PHE A 123 12.69 -6.82 3.72
N LEU A 124 12.96 -5.94 2.74
CA LEU A 124 11.90 -5.27 1.98
C LEU A 124 11.07 -6.24 1.14
N ASP A 125 11.68 -7.25 0.51
CA ASP A 125 10.94 -8.33 -0.18
C ASP A 125 9.99 -9.04 0.78
N TYR A 126 10.47 -9.38 1.98
CA TYR A 126 9.67 -10.06 2.98
C TYR A 126 8.49 -9.20 3.46
N VAL A 127 8.73 -7.91 3.73
CA VAL A 127 7.67 -6.96 4.11
C VAL A 127 6.68 -6.78 2.97
N GLN A 128 7.17 -6.53 1.77
CA GLN A 128 6.34 -6.26 0.59
C GLN A 128 5.47 -7.45 0.23
N GLN A 129 6.01 -8.69 0.27
CA GLN A 129 5.25 -9.90 -0.01
C GLN A 129 4.16 -10.14 1.04
N ALA A 130 4.47 -9.99 2.33
CA ALA A 130 3.46 -10.19 3.37
C ALA A 130 2.28 -9.21 3.24
N ASN A 131 2.55 -7.93 2.92
CA ASN A 131 1.50 -6.94 2.70
C ASN A 131 0.74 -7.18 1.38
N PHE A 132 1.41 -7.67 0.31
CA PHE A 132 0.77 -8.11 -0.93
C PHE A 132 -0.21 -9.26 -0.70
N ASP A 133 0.13 -10.21 0.18
CA ASP A 133 -0.67 -11.40 0.46
C ASP A 133 -2.04 -11.06 1.04
N TYR A 134 -2.22 -9.89 1.65
CA TYR A 134 -3.52 -9.36 2.01
C TYR A 134 -4.43 -9.22 0.78
N PHE A 135 -3.95 -8.60 -0.28
CA PHE A 135 -4.71 -8.39 -1.52
C PHE A 135 -4.94 -9.68 -2.31
N TRP A 136 -4.12 -10.68 -2.10
CA TRP A 136 -4.24 -11.95 -2.81
C TRP A 136 -5.10 -12.98 -2.08
N TYR A 137 -4.86 -13.19 -0.80
CA TYR A 137 -5.48 -14.27 -0.02
C TYR A 137 -6.71 -13.82 0.80
N ALA A 138 -6.79 -12.56 1.24
CA ALA A 138 -7.98 -12.07 1.93
C ALA A 138 -9.09 -11.62 0.96
N ALA A 139 -8.75 -11.30 -0.30
CA ALA A 139 -9.73 -10.93 -1.32
C ALA A 139 -10.68 -12.08 -1.66
N ASN A 140 -11.93 -11.75 -1.98
CA ASN A 140 -12.91 -12.72 -2.47
C ASN A 140 -12.56 -13.13 -3.92
N PRO A 141 -12.17 -14.39 -4.18
CA PRO A 141 -11.76 -14.81 -5.52
C PRO A 141 -12.91 -14.82 -6.54
N ALA A 142 -14.17 -14.85 -6.10
CA ALA A 142 -15.33 -14.92 -7.00
C ALA A 142 -15.68 -13.57 -7.64
N ASN A 143 -15.33 -12.45 -7.00
CA ASN A 143 -15.65 -11.10 -7.49
C ASN A 143 -14.46 -10.13 -7.43
N GLY A 144 -13.34 -10.53 -6.83
CA GLY A 144 -12.12 -9.74 -6.72
C GLY A 144 -12.15 -8.62 -5.69
N LEU A 145 -13.19 -8.55 -4.86
CA LEU A 145 -13.30 -7.53 -3.82
C LEU A 145 -12.31 -7.77 -2.69
N VAL A 146 -11.71 -6.69 -2.19
CA VAL A 146 -10.75 -6.68 -1.08
C VAL A 146 -11.46 -6.20 0.18
N PRO A 147 -11.35 -6.92 1.32
CA PRO A 147 -11.96 -6.44 2.57
C PRO A 147 -11.31 -5.14 3.04
N ASP A 148 -12.06 -4.32 3.76
CA ASP A 148 -11.55 -3.13 4.43
C ASP A 148 -10.49 -3.52 5.45
N ARG A 149 -10.81 -4.49 6.30
CA ARG A 149 -9.94 -5.01 7.35
C ARG A 149 -9.99 -6.53 7.43
N SER A 150 -9.00 -7.13 8.09
CA SER A 150 -8.90 -8.59 8.23
C SER A 150 -9.93 -9.20 9.17
N ALA A 151 -10.68 -8.41 9.93
CA ALA A 151 -11.75 -8.88 10.80
C ALA A 151 -12.83 -9.65 10.04
N THR A 152 -13.29 -10.74 10.62
CA THR A 152 -14.35 -11.56 10.05
C THR A 152 -15.63 -10.75 9.85
N GLY A 153 -16.21 -10.78 8.65
CA GLY A 153 -17.42 -10.06 8.30
C GLY A 153 -17.19 -8.60 7.89
N SER A 154 -15.93 -8.21 7.68
CA SER A 154 -15.59 -6.90 7.11
C SER A 154 -16.30 -6.68 5.77
N ALA A 155 -16.73 -5.45 5.52
CA ALA A 155 -17.14 -5.01 4.20
C ALA A 155 -15.91 -4.89 3.27
N CYS A 156 -16.14 -4.83 1.96
CA CYS A 156 -15.12 -4.43 1.00
C CYS A 156 -14.89 -2.92 1.09
N SER A 157 -13.62 -2.49 1.10
CA SER A 157 -13.23 -1.11 0.76
C SER A 157 -12.87 -1.05 -0.72
N ILE A 158 -13.49 -0.15 -1.49
CA ILE A 158 -13.16 0.00 -2.91
C ILE A 158 -11.78 0.64 -3.11
N ALA A 159 -11.32 1.47 -2.17
CA ALA A 159 -9.95 2.00 -2.17
C ALA A 159 -8.93 0.87 -2.02
N ALA A 160 -9.15 -0.06 -1.07
CA ALA A 160 -8.33 -1.27 -0.95
C ALA A 160 -8.30 -2.08 -2.25
N GLY A 161 -9.43 -2.10 -3.00
CA GLY A 161 -9.49 -2.68 -4.35
C GLY A 161 -8.53 -2.00 -5.34
N GLY A 162 -8.40 -0.68 -5.29
CA GLY A 162 -7.47 0.10 -6.12
C GLY A 162 -6.01 -0.20 -5.81
N PHE A 163 -5.64 -0.19 -4.53
CA PHE A 163 -4.31 -0.61 -4.08
C PHE A 163 -4.03 -2.07 -4.49
N GLY A 164 -4.99 -2.97 -4.30
CA GLY A 164 -4.88 -4.38 -4.66
C GLY A 164 -4.66 -4.62 -6.15
N LEU A 165 -5.34 -3.89 -7.03
CA LEU A 165 -5.11 -3.95 -8.48
C LEU A 165 -3.67 -3.57 -8.85
N THR A 166 -3.09 -2.61 -8.15
CA THR A 166 -1.68 -2.23 -8.34
C THR A 166 -0.74 -3.29 -7.76
N ALA A 167 -1.05 -3.80 -6.57
CA ALA A 167 -0.28 -4.86 -5.92
C ALA A 167 -0.21 -6.14 -6.77
N ILE A 168 -1.27 -6.49 -7.53
CA ILE A 168 -1.25 -7.64 -8.45
C ILE A 168 -0.13 -7.52 -9.49
N GLY A 169 0.07 -6.35 -10.08
CA GLY A 169 1.18 -6.13 -11.02
C GLY A 169 2.54 -6.32 -10.34
N ILE A 170 2.70 -5.78 -9.14
CA ILE A 170 3.91 -5.94 -8.33
C ILE A 170 4.15 -7.43 -8.02
N GLY A 171 3.12 -8.15 -7.58
CA GLY A 171 3.23 -9.58 -7.28
C GLY A 171 3.61 -10.45 -8.48
N ILE A 172 3.22 -10.06 -9.70
CA ILE A 172 3.67 -10.71 -10.94
C ILE A 172 5.15 -10.41 -11.22
N ASP A 173 5.57 -9.16 -11.07
CA ASP A 173 6.96 -8.75 -11.33
C ASP A 173 7.94 -9.44 -10.35
N HIS A 174 7.53 -9.66 -9.10
CA HIS A 174 8.29 -10.41 -8.10
C HIS A 174 8.13 -11.93 -8.21
N GLY A 175 7.23 -12.45 -9.06
CA GLY A 175 7.00 -13.89 -9.23
C GLY A 175 6.23 -14.55 -8.09
N TRP A 176 5.59 -13.78 -7.20
CA TRP A 176 4.73 -14.33 -6.14
C TRP A 176 3.46 -14.96 -6.70
N ILE A 177 2.98 -14.42 -7.82
CA ILE A 177 1.90 -14.99 -8.64
C ILE A 177 2.30 -14.99 -10.12
N SER A 178 1.71 -15.89 -10.88
CA SER A 178 1.91 -15.90 -12.34
C SER A 178 1.08 -14.80 -13.02
N ARG A 179 1.55 -14.33 -14.19
CA ARG A 179 0.80 -13.37 -15.01
C ARG A 179 -0.61 -13.86 -15.35
N THR A 180 -0.78 -15.15 -15.62
CA THR A 180 -2.10 -15.76 -15.90
C THR A 180 -3.04 -15.64 -14.70
N GLN A 181 -2.54 -15.88 -13.49
CA GLN A 181 -3.33 -15.71 -12.27
C GLN A 181 -3.73 -14.23 -12.04
N GLY A 182 -2.78 -13.31 -12.24
CA GLY A 182 -3.05 -11.88 -12.14
C GLY A 182 -4.08 -11.39 -13.16
N VAL A 183 -3.95 -11.79 -14.43
CA VAL A 183 -4.92 -11.49 -15.49
C VAL A 183 -6.32 -11.97 -15.10
N ALA A 184 -6.47 -13.21 -14.63
CA ALA A 184 -7.76 -13.76 -14.22
C ALA A 184 -8.37 -12.94 -13.05
N ARG A 185 -7.58 -12.60 -12.04
CA ARG A 185 -8.05 -11.80 -10.89
C ARG A 185 -8.47 -10.40 -11.32
N VAL A 186 -7.68 -9.71 -12.15
CA VAL A 186 -8.00 -8.36 -12.63
C VAL A 186 -9.27 -8.38 -13.49
N LEU A 187 -9.42 -9.34 -14.42
CA LEU A 187 -10.65 -9.47 -15.20
C LEU A 187 -11.88 -9.66 -14.31
N THR A 188 -11.78 -10.52 -13.28
CA THR A 188 -12.87 -10.74 -12.32
C THR A 188 -13.24 -9.44 -11.61
N THR A 189 -12.25 -8.71 -11.08
CA THR A 189 -12.47 -7.44 -10.37
C THR A 189 -13.10 -6.39 -11.30
N LEU A 190 -12.54 -6.19 -12.50
CA LEU A 190 -13.08 -5.22 -13.45
C LEU A 190 -14.50 -5.59 -13.92
N THR A 191 -14.78 -6.88 -14.09
CA THR A 191 -16.14 -7.35 -14.43
C THR A 191 -17.14 -6.98 -13.34
N THR A 192 -16.78 -7.17 -12.08
CA THR A 192 -17.63 -6.80 -10.93
C THR A 192 -17.99 -5.31 -10.97
N PHE A 193 -17.01 -4.43 -11.14
CA PHE A 193 -17.24 -2.99 -11.18
C PHE A 193 -17.93 -2.53 -12.47
N LEU A 194 -17.62 -3.13 -13.62
CA LEU A 194 -18.22 -2.75 -14.90
C LEU A 194 -19.68 -3.15 -15.02
N GLN A 195 -20.04 -4.36 -14.56
CA GLN A 195 -21.37 -4.95 -14.74
C GLN A 195 -22.28 -4.78 -13.52
N GLY A 196 -21.76 -4.32 -12.40
CA GLY A 196 -22.54 -4.11 -11.19
C GLY A 196 -23.69 -3.11 -11.43
N PRO A 197 -24.88 -3.33 -10.85
CA PRO A 197 -26.03 -2.48 -11.08
C PRO A 197 -25.83 -1.08 -10.48
N GLU A 198 -26.10 -0.05 -11.26
CA GLU A 198 -26.09 1.35 -10.82
C GLU A 198 -27.50 1.91 -10.66
N GLY A 199 -27.67 2.87 -9.74
CA GLY A 199 -28.93 3.55 -9.54
C GLY A 199 -29.02 4.32 -8.23
N THR A 200 -30.16 5.01 -8.04
CA THR A 200 -30.42 5.84 -6.86
C THR A 200 -31.09 5.07 -5.71
N ASN A 201 -31.22 3.75 -5.82
CA ASN A 201 -31.79 2.93 -4.77
C ASN A 201 -30.86 2.90 -3.55
N THR A 202 -31.47 2.79 -2.37
CA THR A 202 -30.72 2.71 -1.09
C THR A 202 -30.03 1.36 -0.87
N SER A 203 -30.31 0.37 -1.70
CA SER A 203 -29.72 -0.99 -1.65
C SER A 203 -29.73 -1.64 -3.03
N GLY A 204 -28.94 -2.71 -3.20
CA GLY A 204 -28.93 -3.52 -4.43
C GLY A 204 -28.16 -2.88 -5.60
N THR A 205 -27.42 -1.81 -5.38
CA THR A 205 -26.60 -1.14 -6.39
C THR A 205 -25.14 -1.07 -5.94
N ILE A 206 -24.21 -1.05 -6.90
CA ILE A 206 -22.77 -0.89 -6.63
C ILE A 206 -22.36 0.58 -6.65
N GLY A 207 -23.12 1.42 -7.35
CA GLY A 207 -22.80 2.82 -7.56
C GLY A 207 -23.91 3.60 -8.29
N TYR A 208 -23.60 4.83 -8.68
CA TYR A 208 -24.44 5.69 -9.49
C TYR A 208 -23.61 6.71 -10.29
N LYS A 209 -23.90 6.89 -11.55
CA LYS A 209 -23.18 7.82 -12.46
C LYS A 209 -21.67 7.53 -12.56
N GLY A 210 -21.29 6.26 -12.48
CA GLY A 210 -19.89 5.84 -12.51
C GLY A 210 -19.14 5.97 -11.18
N TRP A 211 -19.74 6.60 -10.17
CA TRP A 211 -19.21 6.65 -8.82
C TRP A 211 -19.66 5.42 -8.04
N PHE A 212 -18.80 4.89 -7.17
CA PHE A 212 -19.04 3.67 -6.39
C PHE A 212 -19.23 3.99 -4.91
N TYR A 213 -19.96 3.11 -4.21
CA TYR A 213 -20.08 3.20 -2.76
C TYR A 213 -18.74 2.84 -2.10
N HIS A 214 -18.37 3.61 -1.07
CA HIS A 214 -17.15 3.43 -0.28
C HIS A 214 -16.99 1.97 0.17
N PHE A 215 -18.05 1.42 0.78
CA PHE A 215 -18.09 0.05 1.23
C PHE A 215 -19.13 -0.76 0.46
N LEU A 216 -18.72 -1.98 0.07
CA LEU A 216 -19.56 -2.98 -0.59
C LEU A 216 -19.64 -4.24 0.27
N ASP A 217 -20.74 -4.96 0.17
CA ASP A 217 -20.83 -6.32 0.72
C ASP A 217 -19.88 -7.26 -0.04
N MET A 218 -19.03 -7.97 0.68
CA MET A 218 -17.97 -8.81 0.13
C MET A 218 -18.47 -9.94 -0.78
N ASN A 219 -19.72 -10.39 -0.62
CA ASN A 219 -20.25 -11.52 -1.37
C ASN A 219 -21.09 -11.08 -2.57
N THR A 220 -21.92 -10.05 -2.38
CA THR A 220 -22.89 -9.59 -3.38
C THR A 220 -22.39 -8.43 -4.23
N ALA A 221 -21.30 -7.77 -3.82
CA ALA A 221 -20.72 -6.59 -4.47
C ALA A 221 -21.69 -5.40 -4.58
N VAL A 222 -22.69 -5.31 -3.73
CA VAL A 222 -23.60 -4.16 -3.65
C VAL A 222 -23.33 -3.34 -2.40
N ARG A 223 -23.87 -2.12 -2.37
CA ARG A 223 -23.73 -1.17 -1.28
C ARG A 223 -23.87 -1.81 0.11
N ALA A 224 -22.87 -1.64 0.95
CA ALA A 224 -22.96 -1.96 2.37
C ALA A 224 -23.91 -0.98 3.10
N PRO A 225 -24.53 -1.38 4.24
CA PRO A 225 -25.42 -0.49 4.98
C PRO A 225 -24.76 0.84 5.34
N ASN A 226 -25.47 1.94 5.10
CA ASN A 226 -25.05 3.31 5.39
C ASN A 226 -23.80 3.81 4.65
N SER A 227 -23.28 3.10 3.66
CA SER A 227 -22.16 3.57 2.84
C SER A 227 -22.63 4.70 1.92
N GLU A 228 -21.80 5.72 1.78
CA GLU A 228 -21.94 6.79 0.77
C GLU A 228 -21.32 6.38 -0.57
N LEU A 229 -21.71 7.04 -1.66
CA LEU A 229 -20.85 7.14 -2.83
C LEU A 229 -19.65 8.02 -2.44
N SER A 230 -18.47 7.44 -2.44
CA SER A 230 -17.26 8.18 -2.11
C SER A 230 -16.54 8.64 -3.37
N SER A 231 -16.22 9.93 -3.43
CA SER A 231 -15.46 10.47 -4.54
C SER A 231 -13.98 10.10 -4.47
N ILE A 232 -13.38 10.09 -3.28
CA ILE A 232 -11.96 9.76 -3.14
C ILE A 232 -11.73 8.25 -3.29
N ASP A 233 -12.51 7.40 -2.63
CA ASP A 233 -12.31 5.94 -2.71
C ASP A 233 -12.57 5.41 -4.13
N THR A 234 -13.56 5.99 -4.84
CA THR A 234 -13.73 5.72 -6.28
C THR A 234 -12.47 6.12 -7.06
N THR A 235 -11.86 7.26 -6.74
CA THR A 235 -10.65 7.73 -7.43
C THR A 235 -9.45 6.81 -7.17
N LEU A 236 -9.27 6.34 -5.94
CA LEU A 236 -8.23 5.37 -5.60
C LEU A 236 -8.45 4.03 -6.34
N LEU A 237 -9.70 3.57 -6.44
CA LEU A 237 -10.06 2.41 -7.26
C LEU A 237 -9.69 2.64 -8.74
N LEU A 238 -10.08 3.80 -9.31
CA LEU A 238 -9.76 4.17 -10.69
C LEU A 238 -8.25 4.24 -10.93
N SER A 239 -7.48 4.63 -9.94
CA SER A 239 -6.01 4.68 -10.04
C SER A 239 -5.42 3.28 -10.21
N GLY A 240 -5.88 2.29 -9.45
CA GLY A 240 -5.50 0.89 -9.64
C GLY A 240 -5.97 0.32 -10.98
N ILE A 241 -7.16 0.73 -11.46
CA ILE A 241 -7.68 0.34 -12.77
C ILE A 241 -6.80 0.91 -13.90
N LEU A 242 -6.43 2.19 -13.83
CA LEU A 242 -5.55 2.83 -14.81
C LEU A 242 -4.12 2.26 -14.78
N TYR A 243 -3.62 1.89 -13.60
CA TYR A 243 -2.36 1.15 -13.48
C TYR A 243 -2.45 -0.20 -14.21
N SER A 244 -3.50 -0.97 -13.95
CA SER A 244 -3.74 -2.26 -14.60
C SER A 244 -3.84 -2.13 -16.13
N LYS A 245 -4.48 -1.08 -16.64
CA LYS A 245 -4.55 -0.75 -18.07
C LYS A 245 -3.15 -0.67 -18.71
N GLN A 246 -2.19 -0.08 -18.05
CA GLN A 246 -0.83 0.07 -18.56
C GLN A 246 0.02 -1.18 -18.32
N TYR A 247 -0.18 -1.87 -17.20
CA TYR A 247 0.57 -3.06 -16.85
C TYR A 247 0.26 -4.24 -17.81
N PHE A 248 -1.03 -4.48 -18.09
CA PHE A 248 -1.48 -5.56 -18.95
C PHE A 248 -1.56 -5.09 -20.41
N ASN A 249 -0.39 -5.02 -21.07
CA ASN A 249 -0.20 -4.39 -22.37
C ASN A 249 0.02 -5.37 -23.54
N SER A 250 -0.11 -6.70 -23.33
CA SER A 250 -0.05 -7.69 -24.38
C SER A 250 -1.24 -7.59 -25.35
N THR A 251 -1.06 -8.04 -26.58
CA THR A 251 -2.09 -8.04 -27.63
C THR A 251 -3.06 -9.21 -27.56
N ASN A 252 -2.92 -10.13 -26.57
CA ASN A 252 -3.86 -11.21 -26.37
C ASN A 252 -5.27 -10.68 -25.97
N GLY A 253 -6.29 -11.55 -26.12
CA GLY A 253 -7.69 -11.18 -25.91
C GLY A 253 -7.99 -10.74 -24.48
N ASP A 254 -7.42 -11.41 -23.48
CA ASP A 254 -7.70 -11.16 -22.06
C ASP A 254 -7.13 -9.80 -21.63
N GLU A 255 -5.88 -9.50 -21.95
CA GLU A 255 -5.27 -8.22 -21.61
C GLU A 255 -5.86 -7.07 -22.43
N THR A 256 -6.30 -7.33 -23.67
CA THR A 256 -7.09 -6.35 -24.44
C THR A 256 -8.43 -6.06 -23.76
N SER A 257 -9.08 -7.09 -23.21
CA SER A 257 -10.32 -6.92 -22.42
C SER A 257 -10.08 -6.08 -21.17
N ILE A 258 -8.99 -6.32 -20.43
CA ILE A 258 -8.61 -5.49 -19.26
C ILE A 258 -8.55 -4.01 -19.66
N ARG A 259 -7.84 -3.66 -20.74
CA ARG A 259 -7.72 -2.26 -21.19
C ARG A 259 -9.06 -1.65 -21.58
N THR A 260 -9.87 -2.42 -22.33
CA THR A 260 -11.20 -1.97 -22.77
C THR A 260 -12.13 -1.75 -21.57
N MET A 261 -12.12 -2.65 -20.58
CA MET A 261 -12.94 -2.53 -19.38
C MET A 261 -12.46 -1.37 -18.50
N ALA A 262 -11.16 -1.17 -18.37
CA ALA A 262 -10.57 -0.04 -17.65
C ALA A 262 -11.04 1.30 -18.26
N ASP A 263 -10.96 1.44 -19.58
CA ASP A 263 -11.45 2.63 -20.28
C ASP A 263 -12.96 2.83 -20.09
N ALA A 264 -13.75 1.77 -20.15
CA ALA A 264 -15.20 1.85 -19.96
C ALA A 264 -15.59 2.28 -18.55
N ILE A 265 -14.91 1.76 -17.52
CA ILE A 265 -15.15 2.12 -16.11
C ILE A 265 -14.73 3.59 -15.87
N PHE A 266 -13.55 3.99 -16.33
CA PHE A 266 -13.05 5.35 -16.13
C PHE A 266 -13.91 6.40 -16.84
N ASN A 267 -14.24 6.17 -18.12
CA ASN A 267 -14.92 7.17 -18.94
C ASN A 267 -16.42 7.36 -18.61
N ARG A 268 -17.04 6.47 -17.83
CA ARG A 268 -18.45 6.63 -17.43
C ARG A 268 -18.64 7.53 -16.20
N VAL A 269 -17.57 7.92 -15.51
CA VAL A 269 -17.65 8.72 -14.28
C VAL A 269 -18.06 10.15 -14.60
N ASP A 270 -19.19 10.59 -14.02
CA ASP A 270 -19.73 11.94 -14.19
C ASP A 270 -19.12 12.89 -13.14
N TRP A 271 -17.93 13.40 -13.43
CA TRP A 271 -17.18 14.31 -12.55
C TRP A 271 -17.94 15.62 -12.28
N ASN A 272 -18.60 16.18 -13.30
CA ASN A 272 -19.34 17.42 -13.17
C ASN A 272 -20.59 17.27 -12.29
N TRP A 273 -21.19 16.08 -12.25
CA TRP A 273 -22.27 15.79 -11.32
C TRP A 273 -21.78 15.80 -9.86
N MET A 274 -20.65 15.16 -9.56
CA MET A 274 -20.07 15.15 -8.21
C MET A 274 -19.58 16.54 -7.79
N ALA A 275 -19.15 17.37 -8.75
CA ALA A 275 -18.81 18.77 -8.53
C ALA A 275 -20.05 19.71 -8.55
N GLN A 276 -21.27 19.18 -8.78
CA GLN A 276 -22.51 19.96 -8.80
C GLN A 276 -22.44 21.16 -9.75
N GLY A 277 -21.70 21.03 -10.86
CA GLY A 277 -21.48 22.11 -11.83
C GLY A 277 -20.57 23.24 -11.31
N THR A 278 -19.81 23.02 -10.23
CA THR A 278 -18.87 23.97 -9.65
C THR A 278 -17.41 23.52 -9.84
N ASN A 279 -16.47 24.25 -9.25
CA ASN A 279 -15.06 23.86 -9.19
C ASN A 279 -14.76 22.88 -8.04
N ALA A 280 -15.70 22.69 -7.12
CA ALA A 280 -15.52 21.94 -5.88
C ALA A 280 -16.12 20.55 -6.02
N VAL A 281 -15.30 19.51 -5.90
CA VAL A 281 -15.79 18.13 -5.88
C VAL A 281 -16.26 17.78 -4.46
N SER A 282 -17.53 17.35 -4.34
CA SER A 282 -18.10 16.88 -3.08
C SER A 282 -17.35 15.64 -2.58
N MET A 283 -17.24 15.49 -1.26
CA MET A 283 -16.68 14.29 -0.65
C MET A 283 -17.50 13.03 -0.96
N GLY A 284 -18.80 13.18 -1.23
CA GLY A 284 -19.64 12.05 -1.60
C GLY A 284 -21.13 12.37 -1.69
N TRP A 285 -21.91 11.30 -1.87
CA TRP A 285 -23.35 11.40 -2.03
C TRP A 285 -24.07 10.21 -1.40
N PHE A 286 -25.21 10.46 -0.78
CA PHE A 286 -26.11 9.43 -0.23
C PHE A 286 -27.39 9.29 -1.07
N PRO A 287 -27.84 8.06 -1.41
CA PRO A 287 -29.13 7.88 -2.05
C PRO A 287 -30.27 8.19 -1.05
N PRO A 288 -31.42 8.70 -1.51
CA PRO A 288 -31.76 8.90 -2.91
C PRO A 288 -31.36 10.26 -3.50
N GLY A 289 -30.67 11.16 -2.77
CA GLY A 289 -30.37 12.43 -3.39
C GLY A 289 -29.61 13.50 -2.57
N ASN A 290 -28.78 13.13 -1.57
CA ASN A 290 -28.10 14.11 -0.72
C ASN A 290 -26.58 14.08 -0.90
N PHE A 291 -25.97 15.18 -1.34
CA PHE A 291 -24.52 15.34 -1.26
C PHE A 291 -24.06 15.51 0.19
N ILE A 292 -22.88 14.99 0.50
CA ILE A 292 -22.23 15.23 1.79
C ILE A 292 -21.90 16.71 1.91
N ALA A 293 -22.13 17.29 3.09
CA ALA A 293 -21.79 18.67 3.39
C ALA A 293 -20.28 18.83 3.56
N GLY A 294 -19.56 18.85 2.44
CA GLY A 294 -18.10 19.01 2.40
C GLY A 294 -17.59 18.78 0.99
N ASN A 295 -16.58 19.55 0.64
CA ASN A 295 -15.88 19.45 -0.63
C ASN A 295 -14.38 19.27 -0.35
N TRP A 296 -13.68 18.63 -1.28
CA TRP A 296 -12.23 18.58 -1.25
C TRP A 296 -11.66 19.96 -1.53
N ILE A 297 -10.98 20.55 -0.56
CA ILE A 297 -10.33 21.85 -0.67
C ILE A 297 -9.15 21.95 0.31
N GLY A 298 -8.04 22.47 -0.14
CA GLY A 298 -6.80 22.50 0.61
C GLY A 298 -5.97 21.25 0.37
N TYR A 299 -4.78 21.18 0.95
CA TYR A 299 -3.93 20.01 0.82
C TYR A 299 -4.53 18.85 1.61
N ASP A 300 -4.85 17.78 0.91
CA ASP A 300 -5.43 16.56 1.44
C ASP A 300 -5.18 15.39 0.46
N GLU A 301 -5.78 14.24 0.69
CA GLU A 301 -5.69 13.09 -0.22
C GLU A 301 -6.35 13.30 -1.59
N GLY A 302 -7.17 14.35 -1.76
CA GLY A 302 -7.91 14.67 -2.98
C GLY A 302 -7.07 15.14 -4.17
N MET A 303 -5.75 15.22 -4.06
CA MET A 303 -4.88 15.66 -5.16
C MET A 303 -5.06 14.82 -6.42
N ILE A 304 -5.03 13.49 -6.30
CA ILE A 304 -5.22 12.58 -7.45
C ILE A 304 -6.65 12.63 -8.00
N LEU A 305 -7.65 12.94 -7.15
CA LEU A 305 -9.05 13.12 -7.57
C LEU A 305 -9.17 14.26 -8.57
N TYR A 306 -8.61 15.42 -8.26
CA TYR A 306 -8.65 16.55 -9.18
C TYR A 306 -7.85 16.28 -10.46
N LEU A 307 -6.70 15.62 -10.37
CA LEU A 307 -5.92 15.26 -11.55
C LEU A 307 -6.69 14.34 -12.51
N LEU A 308 -7.35 13.30 -12.00
CA LEU A 308 -8.12 12.39 -12.84
C LEU A 308 -9.39 13.07 -13.40
N GLY A 309 -10.06 13.89 -12.60
CA GLY A 309 -11.23 14.65 -13.04
C GLY A 309 -10.93 15.71 -14.10
N LEU A 310 -9.74 16.32 -14.06
CA LEU A 310 -9.23 17.21 -15.12
C LEU A 310 -8.78 16.43 -16.35
N GLY A 311 -8.35 15.20 -16.15
CA GLY A 311 -7.74 14.37 -17.19
C GLY A 311 -8.71 13.57 -18.04
N ILE A 312 -9.95 13.39 -17.61
CA ILE A 312 -10.94 12.65 -18.41
C ILE A 312 -11.20 13.36 -19.75
N ALA A 313 -11.35 12.58 -20.82
CA ALA A 313 -11.51 13.15 -22.17
C ALA A 313 -12.90 13.76 -22.42
N THR A 314 -13.91 13.15 -21.82
CA THR A 314 -15.32 13.56 -21.97
C THR A 314 -15.79 14.27 -20.71
N ASN A 315 -16.25 15.50 -20.87
CA ASN A 315 -16.83 16.28 -19.78
C ASN A 315 -15.90 16.43 -18.54
N PRO A 316 -14.64 16.91 -18.74
CA PRO A 316 -13.71 17.08 -17.64
C PRO A 316 -14.16 18.16 -16.65
N LEU A 317 -13.59 18.14 -15.45
CA LEU A 317 -13.64 19.29 -14.56
C LEU A 317 -13.02 20.52 -15.24
N PRO A 318 -13.50 21.74 -14.96
CA PRO A 318 -12.87 22.96 -15.49
C PRO A 318 -11.46 23.12 -14.90
N ALA A 319 -10.50 23.66 -15.68
CA ALA A 319 -9.12 23.87 -15.23
C ALA A 319 -9.02 24.70 -13.92
N SER A 320 -10.00 25.58 -13.67
CA SER A 320 -10.14 26.34 -12.43
C SER A 320 -10.40 25.47 -11.18
N ALA A 321 -10.78 24.19 -11.35
CA ALA A 321 -10.96 23.27 -10.22
C ALA A 321 -9.63 22.99 -9.48
N TRP A 322 -8.51 22.95 -10.20
CA TRP A 322 -7.21 22.84 -9.56
C TRP A 322 -6.88 24.06 -8.69
N SER A 323 -7.09 25.27 -9.24
CA SER A 323 -6.88 26.51 -8.49
C SER A 323 -7.83 26.62 -7.29
N TYR A 324 -9.04 26.06 -7.38
CA TYR A 324 -9.97 25.99 -6.27
C TYR A 324 -9.42 25.06 -5.15
N TRP A 325 -8.94 23.88 -5.51
CA TRP A 325 -8.40 22.92 -4.54
C TRP A 325 -7.15 23.48 -3.83
N THR A 326 -6.26 24.13 -4.57
CA THR A 326 -5.05 24.76 -3.98
C THR A 326 -5.31 26.06 -3.21
N ASN A 327 -6.56 26.58 -3.26
CA ASN A 327 -6.94 27.84 -2.62
C ASN A 327 -7.08 27.68 -1.11
N GLY A 328 -6.30 27.55 -0.33
CA GLY A 328 -6.32 27.32 1.12
C GLY A 328 -5.00 26.78 1.59
N TYR A 329 -4.07 26.63 0.65
CA TYR A 329 -2.72 26.21 1.01
C TYR A 329 -2.06 27.25 1.90
N THR A 330 -1.43 26.77 2.96
CA THR A 330 -0.60 27.57 3.84
C THR A 330 0.78 26.95 3.90
N TRP A 331 1.77 27.67 3.38
CA TRP A 331 3.17 27.26 3.53
C TRP A 331 3.63 27.62 4.93
N ALA A 332 3.98 26.63 5.75
CA ALA A 332 4.32 26.84 7.15
C ALA A 332 5.50 25.95 7.58
N THR A 333 6.14 26.31 8.69
CA THR A 333 7.31 25.60 9.23
C THR A 333 6.95 24.86 10.49
N TYR A 334 7.17 23.54 10.51
CA TYR A 334 7.00 22.68 11.68
C TYR A 334 8.24 21.80 11.85
N TYR A 335 8.80 21.79 13.06
CA TYR A 335 9.97 20.98 13.40
C TYR A 335 11.16 21.11 12.43
N GLY A 336 11.39 22.33 11.94
CA GLY A 336 12.50 22.65 11.03
C GLY A 336 12.18 22.49 9.55
N GLU A 337 11.04 21.89 9.20
CA GLU A 337 10.60 21.66 7.83
C GLU A 337 9.53 22.67 7.40
N SER A 338 9.67 23.23 6.17
CA SER A 338 8.71 24.18 5.59
C SER A 338 7.96 23.52 4.44
N PHE A 339 6.64 23.40 4.55
CA PHE A 339 5.78 22.68 3.60
C PHE A 339 4.31 23.09 3.73
N VAL A 340 3.45 22.61 2.85
CA VAL A 340 1.99 22.67 3.00
C VAL A 340 1.54 21.47 3.83
N PRO A 341 1.07 21.67 5.08
CA PRO A 341 0.78 20.56 5.98
C PRO A 341 -0.58 19.94 5.75
N PHE A 342 -0.64 18.64 5.99
CA PHE A 342 -1.83 17.86 6.29
C PHE A 342 -1.46 16.92 7.45
N PRO A 343 -2.11 17.03 8.62
CA PRO A 343 -1.60 16.39 9.83
C PRO A 343 -1.50 14.88 9.80
N PRO A 344 -2.52 14.11 9.36
CA PRO A 344 -2.39 12.68 9.12
C PRO A 344 -1.51 12.42 7.89
N LEU A 345 -0.44 11.62 8.05
CA LEU A 345 0.58 11.49 7.01
C LEU A 345 0.07 10.84 5.71
N PHE A 346 -0.96 9.99 5.77
CA PHE A 346 -1.53 9.34 4.59
C PHE A 346 -1.95 10.31 3.47
N GLY A 347 -2.40 11.52 3.82
CA GLY A 347 -2.76 12.55 2.83
C GLY A 347 -1.57 13.04 2.00
N HIS A 348 -0.34 12.83 2.51
CA HIS A 348 0.90 13.06 1.78
C HIS A 348 1.38 11.82 0.99
N GLU A 349 0.75 10.67 1.14
CA GLU A 349 1.23 9.39 0.60
C GLU A 349 0.37 8.87 -0.55
N TYR A 350 -0.96 8.89 -0.42
CA TYR A 350 -1.86 8.18 -1.32
C TYR A 350 -1.73 8.57 -2.79
N SER A 351 -1.74 9.87 -3.10
CA SER A 351 -1.57 10.33 -4.48
C SER A 351 -0.21 9.93 -5.08
N HIS A 352 0.81 9.86 -4.22
CA HIS A 352 2.17 9.47 -4.61
C HIS A 352 2.35 7.96 -4.84
N CYS A 353 1.40 7.13 -4.45
CA CYS A 353 1.42 5.72 -4.83
C CYS A 353 1.45 5.56 -6.37
N TRP A 354 0.79 6.47 -7.09
CA TRP A 354 0.63 6.39 -8.53
C TRP A 354 1.26 7.52 -9.32
N VAL A 355 1.21 8.76 -8.82
CA VAL A 355 1.70 9.94 -9.57
C VAL A 355 3.12 10.27 -9.14
N ASP A 356 4.02 10.34 -10.12
CA ASP A 356 5.41 10.77 -9.91
C ASP A 356 5.53 12.30 -9.94
N PHE A 357 5.56 12.90 -8.76
CA PHE A 357 5.70 14.35 -8.61
C PHE A 357 7.14 14.82 -8.44
N ARG A 358 8.16 13.98 -8.63
CA ARG A 358 9.55 14.34 -8.36
C ARG A 358 10.08 15.42 -9.29
N HIS A 359 9.62 15.42 -10.54
CA HIS A 359 10.16 16.28 -11.60
C HIS A 359 9.10 17.16 -12.26
N VAL A 360 7.99 17.37 -11.57
CA VAL A 360 6.90 18.25 -12.02
C VAL A 360 6.43 19.13 -10.87
N ALA A 361 6.04 20.36 -11.21
CA ALA A 361 5.48 21.29 -10.24
C ALA A 361 4.38 22.12 -10.90
N ASP A 362 3.31 22.41 -10.15
CA ASP A 362 2.36 23.43 -10.49
C ASP A 362 2.90 24.83 -10.15
N SER A 363 2.10 25.86 -10.40
CA SER A 363 2.50 27.25 -10.12
C SER A 363 2.74 27.49 -8.63
N TYR A 364 1.96 26.85 -7.74
CA TYR A 364 2.11 27.03 -6.31
C TYR A 364 3.45 26.43 -5.80
N MET A 365 3.69 25.16 -6.07
CA MET A 365 4.94 24.49 -5.66
C MET A 365 6.17 25.14 -6.31
N ASN A 366 6.03 25.55 -7.58
CA ASN A 366 7.13 26.25 -8.26
C ASN A 366 7.44 27.61 -7.61
N SER A 367 6.45 28.37 -7.12
CA SER A 367 6.66 29.63 -6.41
C SER A 367 7.42 29.45 -5.07
N HIS A 368 7.30 28.27 -4.46
CA HIS A 368 8.02 27.87 -3.24
C HIS A 368 9.29 27.07 -3.53
N SER A 369 9.71 27.02 -4.79
CA SER A 369 10.89 26.25 -5.21
C SER A 369 10.84 24.77 -4.76
N SER A 370 9.66 24.14 -4.84
CA SER A 370 9.39 22.80 -4.34
C SER A 370 8.63 21.95 -5.36
N THR A 371 8.42 20.69 -5.04
CA THR A 371 7.51 19.76 -5.70
C THR A 371 6.56 19.18 -4.65
N TYR A 372 5.48 18.51 -5.08
CA TYR A 372 4.65 17.77 -4.14
C TYR A 372 5.39 16.59 -3.51
N PHE A 373 6.36 16.00 -4.22
CA PHE A 373 7.23 14.97 -3.65
C PHE A 373 8.07 15.52 -2.49
N GLU A 374 8.72 16.68 -2.69
CA GLU A 374 9.49 17.32 -1.64
C GLU A 374 8.60 17.79 -0.48
N ASN A 375 7.40 18.28 -0.77
CA ASN A 375 6.40 18.61 0.25
C ASN A 375 6.08 17.41 1.16
N SER A 376 5.84 16.24 0.56
CA SER A 376 5.53 15.01 1.29
C SER A 376 6.75 14.46 2.05
N ARG A 377 7.96 14.57 1.48
CA ARG A 377 9.20 14.26 2.19
C ARG A 377 9.34 15.10 3.47
N ARG A 378 9.14 16.41 3.37
CA ARG A 378 9.20 17.32 4.53
C ARG A 378 8.12 17.03 5.57
N ALA A 379 6.93 16.66 5.14
CA ALA A 379 5.87 16.23 6.05
C ALA A 379 6.27 14.99 6.86
N ALA A 380 6.87 13.98 6.20
CA ALA A 380 7.38 12.78 6.88
C ALA A 380 8.53 13.12 7.86
N LEU A 381 9.46 13.99 7.46
CA LEU A 381 10.54 14.47 8.33
C LEU A 381 10.00 15.22 9.56
N ALA A 382 9.02 16.12 9.37
CA ALA A 382 8.38 16.85 10.46
C ALA A 382 7.62 15.91 11.42
N ASN A 383 6.89 14.92 10.89
CA ASN A 383 6.20 13.89 11.68
C ASN A 383 7.19 13.11 12.56
N ARG A 384 8.29 12.66 11.96
CA ARG A 384 9.37 11.99 12.70
C ARG A 384 10.02 12.90 13.74
N ALA A 385 10.34 14.14 13.39
CA ALA A 385 10.97 15.09 14.29
C ALA A 385 10.05 15.44 15.48
N TYR A 386 8.75 15.51 15.27
CA TYR A 386 7.76 15.63 16.34
C TYR A 386 7.84 14.46 17.33
N CYS A 387 7.88 13.22 16.82
CA CYS A 387 8.01 12.04 17.68
C CYS A 387 9.35 12.01 18.44
N ILE A 388 10.44 12.46 17.84
CA ILE A 388 11.75 12.58 18.51
C ILE A 388 11.67 13.63 19.63
N ALA A 389 11.09 14.80 19.37
CA ALA A 389 10.90 15.85 20.36
C ALA A 389 9.95 15.43 21.49
N ASN A 390 8.96 14.60 21.16
CA ASN A 390 8.02 13.97 22.08
C ASN A 390 7.45 14.93 23.15
N PRO A 391 6.83 16.06 22.77
CA PRO A 391 6.42 17.10 23.72
C PRO A 391 5.32 16.64 24.69
N LEU A 392 4.60 15.56 24.38
CA LEU A 392 3.56 14.96 25.20
C LEU A 392 4.04 13.77 26.04
N ASN A 393 5.35 13.46 26.01
CA ASN A 393 5.98 12.36 26.76
C ASN A 393 5.31 10.99 26.47
N ARG A 394 4.98 10.69 25.21
CA ARG A 394 4.42 9.41 24.81
C ARG A 394 5.46 8.29 24.95
N VAL A 395 5.02 7.16 25.51
CA VAL A 395 5.92 6.01 25.70
C VAL A 395 6.39 5.48 24.35
N GLY A 396 7.71 5.27 24.21
CA GLY A 396 8.33 4.65 23.06
C GLY A 396 8.68 5.57 21.89
N TYR A 397 8.09 6.76 21.80
CA TYR A 397 8.41 7.71 20.71
C TYR A 397 9.92 7.97 20.63
N SER A 398 10.46 7.86 19.43
CA SER A 398 11.91 7.98 19.19
C SER A 398 12.21 8.19 17.71
N SER A 399 13.49 8.20 17.35
CA SER A 399 13.94 8.24 15.96
C SER A 399 13.48 7.04 15.11
N ASN A 400 13.12 5.93 15.75
CA ASN A 400 12.67 4.68 15.11
C ASN A 400 11.26 4.25 15.54
N VAL A 401 10.54 5.10 16.28
CA VAL A 401 9.13 4.90 16.62
C VAL A 401 8.40 6.21 16.36
N TRP A 402 7.89 6.33 15.15
CA TRP A 402 7.17 7.48 14.62
C TRP A 402 6.15 7.02 13.56
N GLY A 403 5.23 7.88 13.19
CA GLY A 403 4.24 7.60 12.16
C GLY A 403 2.82 7.90 12.65
N LEU A 404 2.50 9.20 12.81
CA LEU A 404 1.13 9.63 13.11
C LEU A 404 0.38 9.78 11.79
N THR A 405 -0.65 8.95 11.64
CA THR A 405 -1.60 9.00 10.52
C THR A 405 -2.97 8.54 10.99
N ALA A 406 -3.99 8.62 10.13
CA ALA A 406 -5.30 8.06 10.44
C ALA A 406 -5.17 6.53 10.59
N CYS A 407 -5.66 6.01 11.70
CA CYS A 407 -5.58 4.58 12.04
C CYS A 407 -6.52 4.27 13.22
N ASP A 408 -6.71 3.00 13.52
CA ASP A 408 -7.36 2.59 14.75
C ASP A 408 -6.51 2.97 15.97
N GLY A 409 -7.15 3.17 17.07
CA GLY A 409 -6.54 3.46 18.36
C GLY A 409 -7.26 2.78 19.51
N PRO A 410 -6.79 2.90 20.73
CA PRO A 410 -7.43 2.28 21.90
C PRO A 410 -8.92 2.64 22.09
N THR A 411 -9.36 3.73 21.47
CA THR A 411 -10.75 4.25 21.58
C THR A 411 -11.51 4.22 20.24
N GLY A 412 -10.94 3.62 19.20
CA GLY A 412 -11.49 3.52 17.85
C GLY A 412 -10.68 4.32 16.83
N TYR A 413 -11.13 4.24 15.57
CA TYR A 413 -10.47 4.91 14.44
C TYR A 413 -10.47 6.43 14.59
N THR A 414 -9.31 7.05 14.37
CA THR A 414 -9.11 8.48 14.51
C THR A 414 -8.03 8.99 13.55
N ALA A 415 -8.19 10.22 13.06
CA ALA A 415 -7.19 10.90 12.26
C ALA A 415 -6.05 11.43 13.16
N HIS A 416 -5.14 10.55 13.58
CA HIS A 416 -3.95 10.95 14.32
C HIS A 416 -3.04 11.81 13.44
N GLY A 417 -2.40 12.81 14.00
CA GLY A 417 -1.58 13.73 13.21
C GLY A 417 -0.60 14.54 14.04
N ALA A 418 0.51 14.89 13.39
CA ALA A 418 1.48 15.84 13.91
C ALA A 418 0.97 17.30 13.74
N PRO A 419 1.58 18.31 14.37
CA PRO A 419 1.22 19.70 14.13
C PRO A 419 1.13 20.07 12.64
N PRO A 420 0.19 20.97 12.23
CA PRO A 420 -0.49 21.98 13.06
C PRO A 420 -1.75 21.51 13.79
N ALA A 421 -2.48 20.53 13.28
CA ALA A 421 -3.68 20.02 13.94
C ALA A 421 -3.32 18.76 14.71
N LEU A 422 -2.73 18.96 15.87
CA LEU A 422 -2.27 17.89 16.74
C LEU A 422 -3.43 17.02 17.23
N ASN A 423 -3.42 15.75 16.85
CA ASN A 423 -4.26 14.71 17.41
C ASN A 423 -3.37 13.50 17.73
N ASP A 424 -2.79 13.51 18.91
CA ASP A 424 -1.81 12.52 19.35
C ASP A 424 -2.21 11.95 20.71
N ASP A 425 -2.64 10.68 20.72
CA ASP A 425 -2.91 9.90 21.93
C ASP A 425 -1.78 8.90 22.26
N GLY A 426 -0.72 8.87 21.46
CA GLY A 426 0.40 7.93 21.58
C GLY A 426 0.33 6.76 20.59
N THR A 427 -0.63 6.76 19.65
CA THR A 427 -0.80 5.72 18.63
C THR A 427 0.12 5.96 17.44
N ILE A 428 0.77 4.89 16.97
CA ILE A 428 1.69 4.85 15.83
C ILE A 428 1.18 3.80 14.84
N ALA A 429 1.15 4.14 13.55
CA ALA A 429 0.78 3.25 12.48
C ALA A 429 1.97 2.91 11.58
N PRO A 430 2.29 1.63 11.35
CA PRO A 430 3.37 1.20 10.46
C PRO A 430 3.20 1.67 9.01
N THR A 431 1.97 1.92 8.56
CA THR A 431 1.69 2.43 7.22
C THR A 431 2.34 3.80 6.97
N ALA A 432 2.44 4.67 7.97
CA ALA A 432 3.05 5.98 7.83
C ALA A 432 4.55 5.92 7.42
N PRO A 433 5.46 5.25 8.16
CA PRO A 433 6.82 5.06 7.64
C PRO A 433 6.89 4.16 6.41
N GLY A 434 5.95 3.22 6.23
CA GLY A 434 5.88 2.35 5.06
C GLY A 434 5.51 3.10 3.79
N GLY A 435 4.45 3.92 3.83
CA GLY A 435 4.02 4.80 2.75
C GLY A 435 5.01 5.94 2.46
N ALA A 436 5.80 6.34 3.48
CA ALA A 436 6.89 7.30 3.31
C ALA A 436 8.19 6.68 2.74
N MET A 437 8.23 5.37 2.43
CA MET A 437 9.46 4.69 2.01
C MET A 437 10.16 5.36 0.83
N ALA A 438 9.42 5.82 -0.17
CA ALA A 438 10.04 6.50 -1.32
C ALA A 438 10.46 7.94 -1.02
N PHE A 439 9.93 8.57 0.04
CA PHE A 439 10.28 9.93 0.46
C PHE A 439 11.51 9.96 1.37
N THR A 440 11.54 9.06 2.35
CA THR A 440 12.53 9.05 3.43
C THR A 440 13.08 7.64 3.69
N PRO A 441 13.64 6.94 2.66
CA PRO A 441 14.10 5.56 2.83
C PRO A 441 15.14 5.44 3.95
N GLU A 442 15.97 6.47 4.15
CA GLU A 442 17.00 6.54 5.19
C GLU A 442 16.43 6.51 6.63
N TYR A 443 15.14 6.80 6.79
CA TYR A 443 14.44 6.75 8.08
C TYR A 443 13.33 5.71 8.12
N SER A 444 12.62 5.54 7.02
CA SER A 444 11.50 4.61 6.91
C SER A 444 11.94 3.15 7.06
N LEU A 445 13.01 2.76 6.34
CA LEU A 445 13.53 1.39 6.40
C LEU A 445 14.02 1.00 7.80
N PRO A 446 14.90 1.77 8.48
CA PRO A 446 15.28 1.47 9.86
C PRO A 446 14.09 1.42 10.83
N THR A 447 13.05 2.21 10.59
CA THR A 447 11.82 2.20 11.41
C THR A 447 11.05 0.89 11.24
N LEU A 448 10.81 0.43 10.01
CA LEU A 448 10.15 -0.86 9.77
C LEU A 448 10.97 -2.03 10.31
N GLN A 449 12.30 -2.00 10.17
CA GLN A 449 13.20 -2.99 10.78
C GLN A 449 13.11 -2.98 12.31
N TYR A 450 13.02 -1.78 12.91
CA TYR A 450 12.83 -1.64 14.35
C TYR A 450 11.48 -2.20 14.80
N PHE A 451 10.40 -1.90 14.11
CA PHE A 451 9.07 -2.43 14.39
C PHE A 451 9.06 -3.95 14.30
N TYR A 452 9.61 -4.51 13.23
CA TYR A 452 9.72 -5.96 13.07
C TYR A 452 10.57 -6.61 14.18
N SER A 453 11.76 -6.08 14.49
CA SER A 453 12.65 -6.69 15.45
C SER A 453 12.14 -6.62 16.90
N HIS A 454 11.44 -5.52 17.28
CA HIS A 454 11.01 -5.27 18.66
C HIS A 454 9.55 -5.62 18.93
N TYR A 455 8.66 -5.45 17.94
CA TYR A 455 7.22 -5.57 18.16
C TYR A 455 6.55 -6.66 17.30
N ARG A 456 7.28 -7.44 16.48
CA ARG A 456 6.69 -8.42 15.55
C ARG A 456 5.69 -9.39 16.18
N ARG A 457 5.86 -9.77 17.45
CA ARG A 457 4.91 -10.67 18.13
C ARG A 457 3.54 -10.05 18.36
N ASN A 458 3.45 -8.75 18.26
CA ASN A 458 2.24 -7.98 18.51
C ASN A 458 1.63 -7.40 17.24
N ILE A 459 2.47 -6.98 16.28
CA ILE A 459 2.04 -6.21 15.11
C ILE A 459 2.42 -6.85 13.76
N TRP A 460 3.02 -8.04 13.73
CA TRP A 460 3.38 -8.72 12.48
C TRP A 460 2.57 -9.99 12.32
N THR A 461 1.97 -10.18 11.15
CA THR A 461 1.04 -11.27 10.84
C THR A 461 1.38 -11.92 9.50
N ALA A 462 0.52 -12.81 9.02
CA ALA A 462 0.61 -13.37 7.68
C ALA A 462 0.35 -12.33 6.57
N PHE A 463 -0.26 -11.20 6.93
CA PHE A 463 -0.61 -10.13 6.01
C PHE A 463 0.23 -8.86 6.21
N GLY A 464 1.40 -8.98 6.83
CA GLY A 464 2.29 -7.86 7.10
C GLY A 464 2.04 -7.21 8.46
N PHE A 465 2.23 -5.90 8.51
CA PHE A 465 1.99 -5.14 9.73
C PHE A 465 0.50 -4.93 9.98
N ARG A 466 0.10 -5.00 11.26
CA ARG A 466 -1.20 -4.53 11.73
C ARG A 466 -1.31 -3.03 11.59
N ASP A 467 -2.54 -2.52 11.59
CA ASP A 467 -2.82 -1.10 11.41
C ASP A 467 -2.04 -0.21 12.39
N ALA A 468 -2.17 -0.44 13.69
CA ALA A 468 -1.57 0.46 14.67
C ALA A 468 -1.17 -0.20 16.00
N PHE A 469 -0.41 0.55 16.80
CA PHE A 469 -0.11 0.21 18.19
C PHE A 469 0.09 1.45 19.06
N ASN A 470 -0.18 1.33 20.37
CA ASN A 470 -0.02 2.39 21.35
C ASN A 470 0.71 1.86 22.60
N LEU A 471 1.98 2.20 22.74
CA LEU A 471 2.80 1.72 23.86
C LEU A 471 2.41 2.38 25.19
N SER A 472 1.87 3.61 25.16
CA SER A 472 1.37 4.29 26.37
C SER A 472 0.15 3.57 26.94
N ALA A 473 -0.73 3.07 26.08
CA ALA A 473 -1.90 2.31 26.46
C ALA A 473 -1.65 0.79 26.56
N GLN A 474 -0.45 0.30 26.19
CA GLN A 474 -0.15 -1.12 26.03
C GLN A 474 -1.13 -1.84 25.09
N TRP A 475 -1.56 -1.14 24.05
CA TRP A 475 -2.54 -1.61 23.07
C TRP A 475 -1.87 -1.89 21.72
N TYR A 476 -2.33 -2.94 21.07
CA TYR A 476 -1.93 -3.34 19.72
C TYR A 476 -3.19 -3.71 18.96
N ASP A 477 -3.33 -3.21 17.75
CA ASP A 477 -4.47 -3.58 16.91
C ASP A 477 -4.48 -5.07 16.61
N THR A 478 -5.66 -5.57 16.28
CA THR A 478 -5.88 -6.95 15.86
C THR A 478 -6.04 -7.10 14.35
N ASP A 479 -6.27 -5.99 13.65
CA ASP A 479 -6.59 -5.96 12.24
C ASP A 479 -5.43 -5.45 11.37
N GLU A 480 -5.41 -5.89 10.13
CA GLU A 480 -4.74 -5.27 8.99
C GLU A 480 -5.81 -4.57 8.14
N LEU A 481 -5.49 -3.38 7.63
CA LEU A 481 -6.38 -2.59 6.78
C LEU A 481 -5.84 -2.55 5.34
N GLY A 482 -6.73 -2.74 4.37
CA GLY A 482 -6.32 -2.72 2.96
C GLY A 482 -5.74 -1.38 2.51
N ILE A 483 -6.22 -0.27 3.08
CA ILE A 483 -5.72 1.08 2.80
C ILE A 483 -4.35 1.37 3.43
N ASP A 484 -3.86 0.51 4.34
CA ASP A 484 -2.53 0.58 4.94
C ASP A 484 -1.53 -0.32 4.21
N GLN A 485 -1.95 -1.56 3.92
CA GLN A 485 -1.10 -2.51 3.22
C GLN A 485 -0.73 -2.01 1.82
N GLY A 486 -1.64 -1.28 1.17
CA GLY A 486 -1.45 -0.74 -0.17
C GLY A 486 -0.29 0.23 -0.30
N PRO A 487 -0.26 1.34 0.44
CA PRO A 487 0.85 2.28 0.45
C PRO A 487 2.20 1.61 0.77
N ILE A 488 2.24 0.67 1.72
CA ILE A 488 3.47 -0.07 2.05
C ILE A 488 3.97 -0.82 0.80
N VAL A 489 3.13 -1.63 0.15
CA VAL A 489 3.51 -2.41 -1.04
C VAL A 489 3.98 -1.50 -2.18
N ILE A 490 3.20 -0.45 -2.47
CA ILE A 490 3.44 0.38 -3.66
C ILE A 490 4.62 1.33 -3.46
N MET A 491 4.78 1.92 -2.26
CA MET A 491 5.87 2.87 -2.03
C MET A 491 7.21 2.18 -1.80
N ILE A 492 7.24 0.94 -1.31
CA ILE A 492 8.44 0.10 -1.36
C ILE A 492 8.82 -0.17 -2.82
N GLU A 493 7.86 -0.52 -3.69
CA GLU A 493 8.14 -0.75 -5.11
C GLU A 493 8.61 0.53 -5.82
N ASN A 494 7.97 1.67 -5.54
CA ASN A 494 8.38 2.96 -6.09
C ASN A 494 9.79 3.35 -5.64
N TYR A 495 10.18 3.05 -4.40
CA TYR A 495 11.54 3.24 -3.93
C TYR A 495 12.54 2.36 -4.68
N ARG A 496 12.24 1.09 -4.87
CA ARG A 496 13.16 0.09 -5.42
C ARG A 496 13.28 0.18 -6.94
N THR A 497 12.18 0.31 -7.64
CA THR A 497 12.11 0.15 -9.11
C THR A 497 11.48 1.32 -9.84
N GLN A 498 10.69 2.16 -9.14
CA GLN A 498 9.87 3.24 -9.71
C GLN A 498 8.80 2.74 -10.71
N ARG A 499 8.57 1.44 -10.78
CA ARG A 499 7.73 0.83 -11.82
C ARG A 499 6.26 1.25 -11.74
N PRO A 500 5.60 1.35 -10.56
CA PRO A 500 4.25 1.89 -10.49
C PRO A 500 4.15 3.30 -11.08
N TRP A 501 5.07 4.19 -10.75
CA TRP A 501 5.13 5.53 -11.33
C TRP A 501 5.32 5.51 -12.84
N GLN A 502 6.31 4.75 -13.33
CA GLN A 502 6.61 4.67 -14.76
C GLN A 502 5.40 4.21 -15.59
N LEU A 503 4.63 3.25 -15.08
CA LEU A 503 3.44 2.74 -15.76
C LEU A 503 2.26 3.72 -15.64
N PHE A 504 1.96 4.19 -14.45
CA PHE A 504 0.80 5.07 -14.24
C PHE A 504 0.91 6.37 -15.02
N MET A 505 2.11 6.96 -15.06
CA MET A 505 2.40 8.19 -15.80
C MET A 505 2.28 8.05 -17.32
N GLN A 506 2.16 6.83 -17.88
CA GLN A 506 1.89 6.62 -19.32
C GLN A 506 0.42 6.83 -19.70
N ASN A 507 -0.49 6.91 -18.74
CA ASN A 507 -1.90 7.15 -19.03
C ASN A 507 -2.11 8.56 -19.61
N ALA A 508 -2.76 8.61 -20.76
CA ALA A 508 -3.07 9.89 -21.42
C ALA A 508 -3.97 10.79 -20.53
N GLU A 509 -4.83 10.17 -19.72
CA GLU A 509 -5.68 10.81 -18.75
C GLU A 509 -4.87 11.54 -17.68
N VAL A 510 -3.85 10.89 -17.14
CA VAL A 510 -2.95 11.46 -16.12
C VAL A 510 -2.15 12.62 -16.70
N GLN A 511 -1.62 12.47 -17.91
CA GLN A 511 -0.87 13.52 -18.60
C GLN A 511 -1.74 14.76 -18.88
N ARG A 512 -2.97 14.57 -19.35
CA ARG A 512 -3.93 15.67 -19.54
C ARG A 512 -4.26 16.35 -18.22
N GLY A 513 -4.49 15.58 -17.16
CA GLY A 513 -4.79 16.11 -15.83
C GLY A 513 -3.68 17.03 -15.32
N LEU A 514 -2.44 16.57 -15.38
CA LEU A 514 -1.27 17.38 -15.01
C LEU A 514 -1.16 18.64 -15.87
N GLN A 515 -1.37 18.53 -17.18
CA GLN A 515 -1.34 19.68 -18.08
C GLN A 515 -2.45 20.69 -17.74
N GLN A 516 -3.68 20.24 -17.52
CA GLN A 516 -4.82 21.11 -17.19
C GLN A 516 -4.66 21.77 -15.80
N ALA A 517 -4.02 21.09 -14.87
CA ALA A 517 -3.65 21.61 -13.55
C ALA A 517 -2.45 22.58 -13.61
N GLY A 518 -1.85 22.78 -14.79
CA GLY A 518 -0.73 23.71 -14.98
C GLY A 518 0.63 23.20 -14.50
N PHE A 519 0.78 21.89 -14.37
CA PHE A 519 2.09 21.31 -14.07
C PHE A 519 3.06 21.50 -15.22
N VAL A 520 4.28 21.90 -14.88
CA VAL A 520 5.41 22.00 -15.80
C VAL A 520 6.49 21.00 -15.40
N SER A 521 7.16 20.43 -16.39
CA SER A 521 8.33 19.59 -16.13
C SER A 521 9.47 20.48 -15.61
N LEU A 522 10.06 20.06 -14.50
CA LEU A 522 11.31 20.66 -14.03
C LEU A 522 12.45 20.10 -14.87
N PRO A 523 13.46 20.93 -15.21
CA PRO A 523 14.57 20.47 -16.02
C PRO A 523 15.29 19.30 -15.33
N PHE A 524 15.55 18.24 -16.08
CA PHE A 524 16.42 17.16 -15.61
C PHE A 524 17.77 17.72 -15.22
N MET A 525 18.30 17.34 -14.06
CA MET A 525 19.68 17.65 -13.71
C MET A 525 20.62 16.80 -14.56
N ALA A 526 21.17 17.39 -15.63
CA ALA A 526 22.25 16.76 -16.38
C ALA A 526 23.51 16.81 -15.53
N LEU A 527 23.96 15.65 -15.03
CA LEU A 527 25.25 15.54 -14.31
C LEU A 527 26.40 15.47 -15.30
N GLN A 528 27.39 16.33 -15.09
CA GLN A 528 28.68 16.27 -15.75
C GLN A 528 29.76 15.97 -14.70
N ILE A 529 30.51 14.90 -14.91
CA ILE A 529 31.64 14.55 -14.04
C ILE A 529 32.93 14.75 -14.81
N GLN A 530 33.80 15.57 -14.27
CA GLN A 530 35.11 15.85 -14.85
C GLN A 530 36.22 15.46 -13.88
N ALA A 531 37.16 14.64 -14.34
CA ALA A 531 38.35 14.33 -13.58
C ALA A 531 39.27 15.54 -13.50
N LEU A 532 39.79 15.81 -12.31
CA LEU A 532 40.77 16.85 -12.02
C LEU A 532 42.07 16.19 -11.45
N PRO A 533 42.89 15.49 -12.29
CA PRO A 533 44.00 14.66 -11.80
C PRO A 533 45.04 15.46 -11.02
N ALA A 534 45.32 16.70 -11.42
CA ALA A 534 46.29 17.57 -10.73
C ALA A 534 45.88 17.93 -9.29
N GLN A 535 44.56 17.77 -8.96
CA GLN A 535 44.01 18.07 -7.64
C GLN A 535 43.58 16.80 -6.90
N ASN A 536 43.79 15.62 -7.48
CA ASN A 536 43.26 14.34 -7.00
C ASN A 536 41.75 14.38 -6.72
N ALA A 537 40.97 15.05 -7.57
CA ALA A 537 39.58 15.38 -7.36
C ALA A 537 38.71 15.07 -8.59
N PHE A 538 37.39 14.95 -8.38
CA PHE A 538 36.37 15.01 -9.43
C PHE A 538 35.49 16.25 -9.24
N SER A 539 35.24 16.99 -10.30
CA SER A 539 34.19 18.01 -10.34
C SER A 539 32.89 17.38 -10.80
N VAL A 540 31.82 17.61 -10.06
CA VAL A 540 30.46 17.23 -10.38
C VAL A 540 29.68 18.52 -10.63
N ALA A 541 29.14 18.70 -11.82
CA ALA A 541 28.35 19.87 -12.20
C ALA A 541 26.99 19.44 -12.72
N TRP A 542 25.98 20.27 -12.51
CA TRP A 542 24.61 19.98 -12.95
C TRP A 542 23.84 21.23 -13.34
N ASN A 543 22.78 21.04 -14.14
CA ASN A 543 21.83 22.10 -14.41
C ASN A 543 21.08 22.44 -13.14
N ALA A 544 20.98 23.69 -12.79
CA ALA A 544 20.40 24.16 -11.55
C ALA A 544 19.47 25.34 -11.80
N SER A 545 18.67 25.67 -10.81
CA SER A 545 17.85 26.90 -10.78
C SER A 545 18.37 27.80 -9.67
N ALA A 546 18.53 29.07 -9.94
CA ALA A 546 19.00 30.03 -8.95
C ALA A 546 18.09 30.05 -7.71
N GLY A 547 18.70 30.05 -6.52
CA GLY A 547 17.99 30.01 -5.25
C GLY A 547 17.52 28.62 -4.81
N ARG A 548 17.82 27.56 -5.56
CA ARG A 548 17.53 26.18 -5.16
C ARG A 548 18.71 25.56 -4.45
N ALA A 549 18.40 24.77 -3.42
CA ALA A 549 19.38 23.96 -2.71
C ALA A 549 19.44 22.54 -3.29
N TYR A 550 20.63 21.99 -3.31
CA TYR A 550 20.94 20.66 -3.84
C TYR A 550 21.84 19.92 -2.84
N GLN A 551 21.61 18.62 -2.68
CA GLN A 551 22.48 17.73 -1.90
C GLN A 551 23.19 16.78 -2.84
N VAL A 552 24.50 16.71 -2.73
CA VAL A 552 25.31 15.70 -3.41
C VAL A 552 25.48 14.49 -2.50
N GLU A 553 25.21 13.32 -3.07
CA GLU A 553 25.49 12.04 -2.43
C GLU A 553 26.46 11.23 -3.29
N TYR A 554 27.20 10.36 -2.63
CA TYR A 554 28.13 9.44 -3.29
C TYR A 554 27.94 8.00 -2.82
N SER A 555 28.31 7.05 -3.68
CA SER A 555 28.24 5.63 -3.41
C SER A 555 29.47 4.90 -3.95
N PRO A 556 29.98 3.87 -3.25
CA PRO A 556 31.02 2.97 -3.79
C PRO A 556 30.44 1.87 -4.68
N ASP A 557 29.14 1.55 -4.58
CA ASP A 557 28.54 0.31 -5.08
C ASP A 557 27.16 0.48 -5.76
N LEU A 558 26.63 1.70 -5.86
CA LEU A 558 25.25 2.05 -6.31
C LEU A 558 24.13 1.57 -5.36
N ILE A 559 24.47 0.94 -4.27
CA ILE A 559 23.52 0.40 -3.27
C ILE A 559 23.51 1.28 -2.03
N THR A 560 24.71 1.51 -1.47
CA THR A 560 24.88 2.30 -0.25
C THR A 560 25.22 3.74 -0.63
N TRP A 561 24.34 4.70 -0.28
CA TRP A 561 24.52 6.12 -0.57
C TRP A 561 24.80 6.91 0.69
N PHE A 562 25.77 7.82 0.60
CA PHE A 562 26.19 8.69 1.70
C PHE A 562 26.02 10.14 1.27
N ALA A 563 25.31 10.93 2.08
CA ALA A 563 25.31 12.38 1.90
C ALA A 563 26.71 12.94 2.14
N SER A 564 27.19 13.76 1.20
CA SER A 564 28.44 14.47 1.44
C SER A 564 28.22 15.54 2.53
N PRO A 565 29.07 15.61 3.57
CA PRO A 565 28.99 16.66 4.58
C PRO A 565 29.04 18.09 4.03
N ASN A 566 29.72 18.27 2.90
CA ASN A 566 29.85 19.56 2.20
C ASN A 566 29.09 19.53 0.86
N GLY A 567 28.16 18.62 0.69
CA GLY A 567 27.40 18.40 -0.55
C GLY A 567 26.18 19.27 -0.71
N GLU A 568 25.83 20.06 0.30
CA GLU A 568 24.75 21.03 0.20
C GLU A 568 25.22 22.25 -0.61
N VAL A 569 24.54 22.53 -1.73
CA VAL A 569 24.91 23.61 -2.67
C VAL A 569 23.67 24.43 -2.99
N ILE A 570 23.72 25.73 -2.70
CA ILE A 570 22.67 26.67 -3.12
C ILE A 570 23.09 27.24 -4.48
N ALA A 571 22.31 26.97 -5.52
CA ALA A 571 22.61 27.46 -6.86
C ALA A 571 22.40 28.98 -6.96
N THR A 572 23.37 29.66 -7.53
CA THR A 572 23.31 31.11 -7.80
C THR A 572 22.95 31.43 -9.26
N GLY A 573 22.81 30.40 -10.11
CA GLY A 573 22.57 30.54 -11.55
C GLY A 573 21.97 29.25 -12.16
N PRO A 574 22.00 29.15 -13.51
CA PRO A 574 21.44 28.02 -14.23
C PRO A 574 22.28 26.74 -14.13
N THR A 575 23.43 26.78 -13.48
CA THR A 575 24.31 25.65 -13.19
C THR A 575 24.80 25.72 -11.76
N ALA A 576 25.04 24.57 -11.16
CA ALA A 576 25.70 24.42 -9.87
C ALA A 576 26.78 23.34 -9.99
N GLY A 577 27.70 23.32 -9.06
CA GLY A 577 28.78 22.34 -9.04
C GLY A 577 29.32 22.12 -7.65
N TRP A 578 29.91 20.95 -7.48
CA TRP A 578 30.56 20.52 -6.26
C TRP A 578 31.81 19.71 -6.63
N THR A 579 32.81 19.67 -5.74
CA THR A 579 34.06 18.98 -5.99
C THR A 579 34.29 17.91 -4.91
N ASP A 580 34.47 16.66 -5.34
CA ASP A 580 35.00 15.60 -4.50
C ASP A 580 36.53 15.68 -4.46
N SER A 581 37.07 16.15 -3.37
CA SER A 581 38.50 16.20 -3.08
C SER A 581 38.93 15.15 -2.03
N GLY A 582 38.05 14.17 -1.73
CA GLY A 582 38.25 13.24 -0.61
C GLY A 582 37.82 13.85 0.72
N PRO A 583 38.30 13.32 1.86
CA PRO A 583 37.89 13.80 3.17
C PRO A 583 38.05 15.32 3.38
N PRO A 584 37.10 16.04 3.99
CA PRO A 584 35.88 15.51 4.61
C PRO A 584 34.68 15.35 3.66
N ALA A 585 34.79 15.74 2.39
CA ALA A 585 33.68 15.70 1.44
C ALA A 585 33.20 14.27 1.16
N THR A 586 34.11 13.32 1.13
CA THR A 586 33.85 11.88 1.01
C THR A 586 34.84 11.08 1.87
N THR A 587 34.62 9.78 2.00
CA THR A 587 35.42 8.93 2.91
C THR A 587 36.86 8.66 2.45
N ALA A 588 37.17 8.86 1.17
CA ALA A 588 38.50 8.61 0.61
C ALA A 588 38.79 9.56 -0.59
N ILE A 589 40.05 9.72 -0.96
CA ILE A 589 40.43 10.42 -2.17
C ILE A 589 39.87 9.68 -3.39
N PRO A 590 39.19 10.37 -4.35
CA PRO A 590 38.49 9.72 -5.46
C PRO A 590 39.37 8.79 -6.31
N PHE A 591 40.60 9.16 -6.60
CA PHE A 591 41.52 8.32 -7.38
C PHE A 591 42.13 7.15 -6.59
N ALA A 592 41.92 7.09 -5.28
CA ALA A 592 42.40 5.99 -4.44
C ALA A 592 41.35 4.84 -4.30
N VAL A 593 40.16 4.99 -4.89
CA VAL A 593 39.10 3.98 -4.87
C VAL A 593 38.83 3.44 -6.27
N PRO A 594 38.48 2.15 -6.42
CA PRO A 594 38.26 1.54 -7.74
C PRO A 594 37.12 2.19 -8.54
N GLN A 595 36.08 2.63 -7.84
CA GLN A 595 34.89 3.26 -8.43
C GLN A 595 34.22 4.18 -7.41
N ARG A 596 33.53 5.19 -7.91
CA ARG A 596 32.63 6.04 -7.13
C ARG A 596 31.53 6.58 -8.02
N PHE A 597 30.31 6.54 -7.51
CA PHE A 597 29.12 7.05 -8.17
C PHE A 597 28.64 8.28 -7.44
N TYR A 598 28.01 9.20 -8.16
CA TYR A 598 27.44 10.42 -7.61
C TYR A 598 26.00 10.57 -8.06
N ARG A 599 25.17 11.09 -7.16
CA ARG A 599 23.84 11.57 -7.48
C ARG A 599 23.60 12.91 -6.78
N VAL A 600 22.72 13.72 -7.36
CA VAL A 600 22.36 15.03 -6.83
C VAL A 600 20.87 15.10 -6.69
N PHE A 601 20.41 15.51 -5.54
CA PHE A 601 19.00 15.79 -5.28
C PHE A 601 18.81 17.29 -5.16
N GLN A 602 17.74 17.80 -5.76
CA GLN A 602 17.25 19.11 -5.42
C GLN A 602 16.38 18.98 -4.17
N PHE A 603 16.70 19.72 -3.13
CA PHE A 603 15.85 19.91 -1.97
C PHE A 603 15.60 21.41 -1.80
N GLY A 604 14.54 21.83 -1.20
CA GLY A 604 13.98 23.16 -1.06
C GLY A 604 14.85 24.41 -1.23
N SER A 605 14.22 25.56 -1.04
CA SER A 605 14.94 26.82 -0.82
C SER A 605 15.47 26.88 0.60
N PRO A 606 16.61 27.54 0.84
CA PRO A 606 17.11 27.79 2.17
C PRO A 606 16.13 28.59 3.01
#